data_f3750f2a8156de2cf5861f77589f8e21
#
_entry.id   f3750f2a8156de2cf5861f77589f8e21
#
_cell.length_a   1.000
_cell.length_b   1.000
_cell.length_c   1.000
_cell.angle_alpha   90.00
_cell.angle_beta   90.00
_cell.angle_gamma   90.00
#
_symmetry.space_group_name_H-M   'P 1'
#
loop_
_entity.id
_entity.type
_entity.pdbx_description
1 polymer ?
#
loop_
_entity_poly.entity_id
_entity_poly.type
_entity_poly.pdbx_seq_one_letter_code
_entity_poly.pdbx_strand_id
1 'polypeptide(L)'
;MIELAIDGSRGCSIALAKDAVLIASMDNLDFGRNLDVEFLPCLQSFLAENGLALKDVGGWTVGIGPGSFAGIRFTLALVKGLCAVTGAKARGVPSSFAVAVALGKPGRVCVVQDARCGKIYASTYLCGEKCSPIGQALMLEVGQPLPECDFACSPEGLAGETTAQPCAKYLISASAEDYPWQDTPEIEPVYVRAPA
;
A
#
# COMPACT_ATOMS: atom_id res chain seq x y z
N MET A 1 10.92 15.17 -7.37
CA MET A 1 11.44 14.26 -6.32
C MET A 1 11.39 12.84 -6.85
N ILE A 2 12.45 12.05 -6.64
CA ILE A 2 12.40 10.60 -6.87
C ILE A 2 11.63 9.97 -5.71
N GLU A 3 10.58 9.26 -6.03
CA GLU A 3 9.72 8.53 -5.09
C GLU A 3 9.79 7.04 -5.38
N LEU A 4 9.91 6.25 -4.33
CA LEU A 4 9.82 4.80 -4.43
C LEU A 4 8.68 4.30 -3.52
N ALA A 5 7.74 3.56 -4.10
CA ALA A 5 6.66 2.93 -3.36
C ALA A 5 6.93 1.43 -3.19
N ILE A 6 6.56 0.89 -2.03
CA ILE A 6 6.67 -0.53 -1.69
C ILE A 6 5.35 -0.97 -1.05
N ASP A 7 4.82 -2.10 -1.48
CA ASP A 7 3.71 -2.77 -0.79
C ASP A 7 4.07 -4.23 -0.51
N GLY A 8 4.01 -4.62 0.77
CA GLY A 8 4.25 -5.98 1.24
C GLY A 8 2.99 -6.65 1.82
N SER A 9 1.82 -6.07 1.58
CA SER A 9 0.56 -6.54 2.20
C SER A 9 0.07 -7.85 1.61
N ARG A 10 0.39 -8.13 0.33
CA ARG A 10 0.00 -9.36 -0.36
C ARG A 10 1.00 -9.70 -1.48
N GLY A 11 2.01 -10.48 -1.14
CA GLY A 11 3.23 -10.54 -1.93
C GLY A 11 4.03 -9.26 -1.76
N CYS A 12 4.96 -8.98 -2.66
CA CYS A 12 5.68 -7.72 -2.70
C CYS A 12 5.55 -7.04 -4.05
N SER A 13 5.54 -5.71 -4.03
CA SER A 13 5.61 -4.89 -5.23
C SER A 13 6.43 -3.65 -4.97
N ILE A 14 7.09 -3.15 -6.02
CA ILE A 14 7.93 -1.96 -6.00
C ILE A 14 7.50 -1.06 -7.15
N ALA A 15 7.48 0.24 -6.94
CA ALA A 15 7.23 1.20 -8.02
C ALA A 15 8.12 2.43 -7.85
N LEU A 16 8.68 2.88 -8.94
CA LEU A 16 9.52 4.06 -9.05
C LEU A 16 8.78 5.16 -9.78
N ALA A 17 8.78 6.35 -9.21
CA ALA A 17 8.18 7.52 -9.82
C ALA A 17 9.13 8.74 -9.72
N LYS A 18 8.95 9.68 -10.63
CA LYS A 18 9.57 10.99 -10.56
C LYS A 18 8.48 12.06 -10.70
N ASP A 19 8.39 12.94 -9.71
CA ASP A 19 7.40 14.01 -9.66
C ASP A 19 5.96 13.49 -9.88
N ALA A 20 5.62 12.39 -9.15
CA ALA A 20 4.36 11.64 -9.22
C ALA A 20 4.06 10.95 -10.57
N VAL A 21 5.00 10.91 -11.50
CA VAL A 21 4.87 10.17 -12.76
C VAL A 21 5.57 8.83 -12.62
N LEU A 22 4.82 7.74 -12.81
CA LEU A 22 5.35 6.38 -12.77
C LEU A 22 6.41 6.17 -13.88
N ILE A 23 7.57 5.66 -13.49
CA ILE A 23 8.70 5.33 -14.40
C ILE A 23 8.77 3.83 -14.65
N ALA A 24 8.76 3.05 -13.56
CA ALA A 24 8.91 1.60 -13.60
C ALA A 24 8.19 0.95 -12.42
N SER A 25 7.78 -0.31 -12.57
CA SER A 25 7.27 -1.12 -11.45
C SER A 25 7.62 -2.59 -11.60
N MET A 26 7.70 -3.27 -10.47
CA MET A 26 7.76 -4.72 -10.36
C MET A 26 6.61 -5.18 -9.47
N ASP A 27 5.72 -5.97 -10.03
CA ASP A 27 4.53 -6.47 -9.34
C ASP A 27 4.68 -7.98 -9.06
N ASN A 28 3.94 -8.47 -8.06
CA ASN A 28 3.86 -9.90 -7.72
C ASN A 28 5.21 -10.57 -7.41
N LEU A 29 6.11 -9.85 -6.75
CA LEU A 29 7.36 -10.41 -6.29
C LEU A 29 7.08 -11.41 -5.17
N ASP A 30 7.51 -12.66 -5.35
CA ASP A 30 7.40 -13.72 -4.35
C ASP A 30 8.79 -14.15 -3.90
N PHE A 31 9.15 -13.80 -2.69
CA PHE A 31 10.40 -14.18 -2.05
C PHE A 31 10.23 -15.37 -1.08
N GLY A 32 9.01 -15.87 -0.93
CA GLY A 32 8.72 -16.95 0.00
C GLY A 32 9.21 -16.64 1.42
N ARG A 33 10.11 -17.50 1.93
CA ARG A 33 10.72 -17.33 3.27
C ARG A 33 11.98 -16.47 3.28
N ASN A 34 12.45 -16.03 2.12
CA ASN A 34 13.72 -15.31 1.95
C ASN A 34 13.52 -13.79 1.79
N LEU A 35 12.35 -13.28 2.13
CA LEU A 35 12.01 -11.87 1.96
C LEU A 35 13.04 -10.92 2.59
N ASP A 36 13.52 -11.25 3.77
CA ASP A 36 14.51 -10.48 4.53
C ASP A 36 15.91 -10.48 3.90
N VAL A 37 16.25 -11.51 3.15
CA VAL A 37 17.55 -11.67 2.49
C VAL A 37 17.53 -11.14 1.05
N GLU A 38 16.48 -11.40 0.30
CA GLU A 38 16.44 -11.19 -1.14
C GLU A 38 15.83 -9.83 -1.54
N PHE A 39 14.97 -9.23 -0.70
CA PHE A 39 14.25 -8.02 -1.09
C PHE A 39 15.17 -6.81 -1.28
N LEU A 40 16.11 -6.56 -0.38
CA LEU A 40 17.02 -5.40 -0.49
C LEU A 40 17.96 -5.50 -1.71
N PRO A 41 18.58 -6.64 -2.01
CA PRO A 41 19.31 -6.84 -3.28
C PRO A 41 18.42 -6.63 -4.51
N CYS A 42 17.20 -7.15 -4.53
CA CYS A 42 16.23 -6.93 -5.61
C CYS A 42 15.91 -5.44 -5.80
N LEU A 43 15.65 -4.72 -4.71
CA LEU A 43 15.41 -3.28 -4.71
C LEU A 43 16.60 -2.49 -5.27
N GLN A 44 17.82 -2.86 -4.87
CA GLN A 44 19.06 -2.22 -5.37
C GLN A 44 19.25 -2.48 -6.87
N SER A 45 19.00 -3.70 -7.35
CA SER A 45 19.04 -4.04 -8.77
C SER A 45 18.01 -3.25 -9.57
N PHE A 46 16.76 -3.17 -9.08
CA PHE A 46 15.69 -2.39 -9.69
C PHE A 46 16.07 -0.91 -9.83
N LEU A 47 16.65 -0.30 -8.79
CA LEU A 47 17.12 1.08 -8.86
C LEU A 47 18.28 1.24 -9.85
N ALA A 48 19.27 0.32 -9.84
CA ALA A 48 20.43 0.37 -10.74
C ALA A 48 20.03 0.25 -12.21
N GLU A 49 19.06 -0.60 -12.54
CA GLU A 49 18.48 -0.73 -13.89
C GLU A 49 17.82 0.58 -14.38
N ASN A 50 17.37 1.40 -13.45
CA ASN A 50 16.81 2.73 -13.73
C ASN A 50 17.81 3.88 -13.55
N GLY A 51 19.12 3.55 -13.42
CA GLY A 51 20.20 4.54 -13.29
C GLY A 51 20.26 5.27 -11.95
N LEU A 52 19.69 4.68 -10.90
CA LEU A 52 19.55 5.26 -9.56
C LEU A 52 20.20 4.38 -8.48
N ALA A 53 20.47 4.97 -7.33
CA ALA A 53 20.86 4.29 -6.11
C ALA A 53 19.94 4.67 -4.96
N LEU A 54 20.01 3.95 -3.84
CA LEU A 54 19.18 4.22 -2.65
C LEU A 54 19.27 5.68 -2.15
N LYS A 55 20.44 6.30 -2.25
CA LYS A 55 20.67 7.70 -1.86
C LYS A 55 19.93 8.74 -2.72
N ASP A 56 19.51 8.35 -3.91
CA ASP A 56 18.83 9.24 -4.87
C ASP A 56 17.31 9.28 -4.61
N VAL A 57 16.80 8.36 -3.79
CA VAL A 57 15.38 8.30 -3.39
C VAL A 57 15.12 9.37 -2.34
N GLY A 58 14.33 10.38 -2.70
CA GLY A 58 13.95 11.48 -1.80
C GLY A 58 12.68 11.21 -1.00
N GLY A 59 11.84 10.25 -1.42
CA GLY A 59 10.59 9.91 -0.74
C GLY A 59 10.24 8.42 -0.85
N TRP A 60 9.73 7.85 0.25
CA TRP A 60 9.28 6.46 0.34
C TRP A 60 7.80 6.40 0.64
N THR A 61 7.01 5.81 -0.24
CA THR A 61 5.60 5.47 0.03
C THR A 61 5.51 4.00 0.38
N VAL A 62 4.97 3.67 1.54
CA VAL A 62 4.86 2.28 2.00
C VAL A 62 3.41 1.88 2.23
N GLY A 63 3.02 0.73 1.69
CA GLY A 63 1.74 0.10 1.96
C GLY A 63 1.66 -0.35 3.42
N ILE A 64 0.68 0.19 4.14
CA ILE A 64 0.51 -0.09 5.59
C ILE A 64 -0.55 -1.12 5.90
N GLY A 65 -1.05 -1.83 4.90
CA GLY A 65 -2.09 -2.84 5.03
C GLY A 65 -3.53 -2.30 4.85
N PRO A 66 -4.52 -3.10 5.18
CA PRO A 66 -4.45 -4.44 5.79
C PRO A 66 -3.85 -5.50 4.85
N GLY A 67 -3.33 -6.59 5.43
CA GLY A 67 -2.72 -7.69 4.69
C GLY A 67 -1.75 -8.55 5.51
N SER A 68 -0.72 -9.07 4.85
CA SER A 68 0.31 -9.89 5.48
C SER A 68 1.04 -9.15 6.59
N PHE A 69 0.88 -9.61 7.82
CA PHE A 69 1.50 -9.02 9.00
C PHE A 69 3.05 -8.98 8.91
N ALA A 70 3.66 -10.07 8.46
CA ALA A 70 5.11 -10.14 8.31
C ALA A 70 5.61 -9.22 7.19
N GLY A 71 4.95 -9.23 6.02
CA GLY A 71 5.34 -8.41 4.88
C GLY A 71 5.23 -6.92 5.17
N ILE A 72 4.12 -6.47 5.78
CA ILE A 72 3.92 -5.06 6.15
C ILE A 72 4.97 -4.61 7.16
N ARG A 73 5.24 -5.40 8.20
CA ARG A 73 6.25 -5.04 9.21
C ARG A 73 7.65 -4.99 8.63
N PHE A 74 7.98 -5.94 7.75
CA PHE A 74 9.27 -5.96 7.08
C PHE A 74 9.47 -4.69 6.23
N THR A 75 8.52 -4.35 5.35
CA THR A 75 8.64 -3.17 4.48
C THR A 75 8.67 -1.87 5.27
N LEU A 76 7.89 -1.76 6.35
CA LEU A 76 7.94 -0.61 7.25
C LEU A 76 9.28 -0.46 7.96
N ALA A 77 9.82 -1.56 8.51
CA ALA A 77 11.12 -1.53 9.20
C ALA A 77 12.25 -1.16 8.23
N LEU A 78 12.22 -1.73 7.01
CA LEU A 78 13.18 -1.40 5.96
C LEU A 78 13.12 0.09 5.60
N VAL A 79 11.93 0.61 5.31
CA VAL A 79 11.76 2.03 4.92
C VAL A 79 12.21 2.96 6.04
N LYS A 80 11.84 2.68 7.31
CA LYS A 80 12.31 3.47 8.46
C LYS A 80 13.84 3.47 8.57
N GLY A 81 14.46 2.31 8.39
CA GLY A 81 15.92 2.19 8.39
C GLY A 81 16.57 2.97 7.24
N LEU A 82 16.03 2.89 6.03
CA LEU A 82 16.53 3.63 4.89
C LEU A 82 16.38 5.14 5.08
N CYS A 83 15.24 5.63 5.58
CA CYS A 83 15.05 7.04 5.90
C CYS A 83 16.04 7.55 6.94
N ALA A 84 16.32 6.76 7.99
CA ALA A 84 17.27 7.13 9.02
C ALA A 84 18.70 7.32 8.48
N VAL A 85 19.07 6.55 7.44
CA VAL A 85 20.41 6.63 6.83
C VAL A 85 20.49 7.69 5.72
N THR A 86 19.44 7.83 4.91
CA THR A 86 19.46 8.69 3.71
C THR A 86 18.91 10.09 3.95
N GLY A 87 18.15 10.31 5.03
CA GLY A 87 17.41 11.54 5.27
C GLY A 87 16.17 11.71 4.36
N ALA A 88 15.78 10.65 3.63
CA ALA A 88 14.59 10.68 2.80
C ALA A 88 13.32 10.75 3.65
N LYS A 89 12.27 11.38 3.12
CA LYS A 89 10.94 11.40 3.73
C LYS A 89 10.19 10.09 3.49
N ALA A 90 9.21 9.78 4.33
CA ALA A 90 8.31 8.67 4.06
C ALA A 90 6.86 9.02 4.36
N ARG A 91 5.94 8.24 3.76
CA ARG A 91 4.51 8.26 4.05
C ARG A 91 3.93 6.85 4.04
N GLY A 92 2.95 6.61 4.91
CA GLY A 92 2.17 5.37 4.92
C GLY A 92 0.87 5.56 4.14
N VAL A 93 0.55 4.63 3.25
CA VAL A 93 -0.71 4.62 2.50
C VAL A 93 -1.37 3.27 2.69
N PRO A 94 -2.67 3.19 3.06
CA PRO A 94 -3.36 1.90 3.16
C PRO A 94 -3.27 1.11 1.86
N SER A 95 -2.96 -0.19 1.95
CA SER A 95 -2.90 -1.06 0.78
C SER A 95 -4.28 -1.22 0.10
N SER A 96 -5.37 -1.04 0.86
CA SER A 96 -6.73 -0.93 0.32
C SER A 96 -6.92 0.26 -0.63
N PHE A 97 -6.17 1.36 -0.44
CA PHE A 97 -6.16 2.47 -1.40
C PHE A 97 -5.69 2.02 -2.79
N ALA A 98 -4.61 1.23 -2.85
CA ALA A 98 -4.11 0.69 -4.11
C ALA A 98 -5.16 -0.16 -4.82
N VAL A 99 -5.96 -0.94 -4.07
CA VAL A 99 -7.06 -1.75 -4.62
C VAL A 99 -8.18 -0.86 -5.18
N ALA A 100 -8.57 0.18 -4.46
CA ALA A 100 -9.59 1.14 -4.90
C ALA A 100 -9.17 1.84 -6.20
N VAL A 101 -7.92 2.30 -6.28
CA VAL A 101 -7.37 2.93 -7.50
C VAL A 101 -7.30 1.94 -8.66
N ALA A 102 -6.86 0.69 -8.39
CA ALA A 102 -6.76 -0.36 -9.40
C ALA A 102 -8.12 -0.73 -10.03
N LEU A 103 -9.22 -0.58 -9.29
CA LEU A 103 -10.57 -0.80 -9.82
C LEU A 103 -10.90 0.17 -10.97
N GLY A 104 -10.39 1.40 -10.92
CA GLY A 104 -10.53 2.39 -11.99
C GLY A 104 -11.96 2.90 -12.21
N LYS A 105 -12.85 2.75 -11.23
CA LYS A 105 -14.26 3.20 -11.31
C LYS A 105 -14.46 4.49 -10.52
N PRO A 106 -15.12 5.51 -11.10
CA PRO A 106 -15.48 6.71 -10.37
C PRO A 106 -16.67 6.45 -9.44
N GLY A 107 -16.66 7.07 -8.26
CA GLY A 107 -17.71 6.96 -7.26
C GLY A 107 -17.19 6.47 -5.91
N ARG A 108 -18.09 6.06 -5.04
CA ARG A 108 -17.77 5.49 -3.73
C ARG A 108 -17.38 4.01 -3.89
N VAL A 109 -16.12 3.69 -3.62
CA VAL A 109 -15.57 2.33 -3.68
C VAL A 109 -15.35 1.80 -2.27
N CYS A 110 -15.96 0.67 -1.93
CA CYS A 110 -15.70 -0.07 -0.71
C CYS A 110 -14.76 -1.24 -1.00
N VAL A 111 -13.57 -1.20 -0.44
CA VAL A 111 -12.59 -2.29 -0.52
C VAL A 111 -12.76 -3.20 0.69
N VAL A 112 -13.03 -4.49 0.42
CA VAL A 112 -13.24 -5.52 1.43
C VAL A 112 -12.05 -6.47 1.46
N GLN A 113 -11.42 -6.64 2.61
CA GLN A 113 -10.25 -7.51 2.80
C GLN A 113 -10.42 -8.41 4.03
N ASP A 114 -9.81 -9.58 4.01
CA ASP A 114 -9.89 -10.56 5.09
C ASP A 114 -9.20 -10.05 6.38
N ALA A 115 -9.98 -9.96 7.46
CA ALA A 115 -9.49 -9.61 8.80
C ALA A 115 -9.27 -10.85 9.68
N ARG A 116 -9.45 -12.05 9.12
CA ARG A 116 -9.40 -13.34 9.80
C ARG A 116 -10.54 -13.57 10.82
N CYS A 117 -10.69 -14.82 11.25
CA CYS A 117 -11.69 -15.21 12.28
C CYS A 117 -13.12 -14.77 11.97
N GLY A 118 -13.55 -14.87 10.70
CA GLY A 118 -14.91 -14.51 10.29
C GLY A 118 -15.16 -13.00 10.22
N LYS A 119 -14.10 -12.18 10.17
CA LYS A 119 -14.18 -10.72 10.07
C LYS A 119 -13.57 -10.20 8.78
N ILE A 120 -14.02 -9.02 8.39
CA ILE A 120 -13.54 -8.30 7.22
C ILE A 120 -13.18 -6.87 7.58
N TYR A 121 -12.20 -6.31 6.87
CA TYR A 121 -11.97 -4.87 6.82
C TYR A 121 -12.77 -4.27 5.67
N ALA A 122 -13.49 -3.19 5.92
CA ALA A 122 -14.18 -2.41 4.92
C ALA A 122 -13.60 -0.98 4.91
N SER A 123 -12.91 -0.63 3.83
CA SER A 123 -12.31 0.69 3.64
C SER A 123 -13.01 1.39 2.49
N THR A 124 -13.53 2.61 2.70
CA THR A 124 -14.29 3.32 1.69
C THR A 124 -13.50 4.50 1.13
N TYR A 125 -13.55 4.66 -0.18
CA TYR A 125 -12.86 5.72 -0.92
C TYR A 125 -13.82 6.43 -1.87
N LEU A 126 -13.63 7.73 -2.07
CA LEU A 126 -14.24 8.48 -3.17
C LEU A 126 -13.22 8.58 -4.30
N CYS A 127 -13.46 7.86 -5.39
CA CYS A 127 -12.59 7.80 -6.54
C CYS A 127 -13.16 8.61 -7.72
N GLY A 128 -12.28 9.32 -8.44
CA GLY A 128 -12.57 10.16 -9.59
C GLY A 128 -11.26 10.54 -10.26
N GLU A 129 -11.02 11.82 -10.50
CA GLU A 129 -9.69 12.31 -10.91
C GLU A 129 -8.62 12.03 -9.86
N LYS A 130 -9.03 12.06 -8.59
CA LYS A 130 -8.24 11.62 -7.44
C LYS A 130 -9.05 10.56 -6.68
N CYS A 131 -8.37 9.79 -5.86
CA CYS A 131 -8.98 8.85 -4.93
C CYS A 131 -8.62 9.29 -3.51
N SER A 132 -9.63 9.51 -2.66
CA SER A 132 -9.46 9.97 -1.28
C SER A 132 -10.24 9.09 -0.31
N PRO A 133 -9.76 8.88 0.93
CA PRO A 133 -10.44 8.05 1.90
C PRO A 133 -11.75 8.70 2.39
N ILE A 134 -12.76 7.89 2.66
CA ILE A 134 -14.00 8.30 3.33
C ILE A 134 -14.04 7.68 4.72
N GLY A 135 -13.75 8.48 5.73
CA GLY A 135 -13.72 8.03 7.12
C GLY A 135 -12.59 7.04 7.42
N GLN A 136 -12.77 6.23 8.44
CA GLN A 136 -11.83 5.19 8.85
C GLN A 136 -12.28 3.81 8.36
N ALA A 137 -11.32 2.90 8.22
CA ALA A 137 -11.61 1.50 7.94
C ALA A 137 -12.43 0.89 9.08
N LEU A 138 -13.47 0.14 8.73
CA LEU A 138 -14.33 -0.56 9.67
C LEU A 138 -13.95 -2.03 9.75
N MET A 139 -14.12 -2.62 10.93
CA MET A 139 -14.09 -4.07 11.09
C MET A 139 -15.52 -4.57 11.24
N LEU A 140 -15.93 -5.47 10.35
CA LEU A 140 -17.27 -6.03 10.26
C LEU A 140 -17.18 -7.56 10.38
N GLU A 141 -18.26 -8.20 10.84
CA GLU A 141 -18.44 -9.64 10.68
C GLU A 141 -18.77 -9.97 9.22
N VAL A 142 -18.34 -11.14 8.73
CA VAL A 142 -18.75 -11.61 7.40
C VAL A 142 -20.28 -11.71 7.32
N GLY A 143 -20.87 -11.09 6.31
CA GLY A 143 -22.31 -11.03 6.11
C GLY A 143 -22.98 -9.79 6.70
N GLN A 144 -22.29 -8.95 7.46
CA GLN A 144 -22.82 -7.65 7.84
C GLN A 144 -22.93 -6.70 6.63
N PRO A 145 -23.90 -5.76 6.64
CA PRO A 145 -24.01 -4.75 5.60
C PRO A 145 -22.71 -3.94 5.44
N LEU A 146 -22.26 -3.77 4.22
CA LEU A 146 -21.15 -2.90 3.90
C LEU A 146 -21.56 -1.42 4.02
N PRO A 147 -20.60 -0.50 4.22
CA PRO A 147 -20.83 0.93 4.08
C PRO A 147 -21.46 1.26 2.74
N GLU A 148 -22.23 2.36 2.70
CA GLU A 148 -22.82 2.85 1.45
C GLU A 148 -21.74 3.09 0.40
N CYS A 149 -21.85 2.41 -0.75
CA CYS A 149 -20.90 2.49 -1.85
C CYS A 149 -21.57 2.19 -3.19
N ASP A 150 -21.01 2.76 -4.26
CA ASP A 150 -21.43 2.49 -5.63
C ASP A 150 -20.85 1.15 -6.13
N PHE A 151 -19.63 0.83 -5.66
CA PHE A 151 -18.91 -0.39 -6.00
C PHE A 151 -18.28 -1.02 -4.77
N ALA A 152 -18.46 -2.32 -4.60
CA ALA A 152 -17.70 -3.12 -3.65
C ALA A 152 -16.68 -3.98 -4.41
N CYS A 153 -15.48 -4.13 -3.86
CA CYS A 153 -14.45 -4.96 -4.46
C CYS A 153 -13.58 -5.65 -3.39
N SER A 154 -12.99 -6.78 -3.77
CA SER A 154 -12.13 -7.54 -2.87
C SER A 154 -11.05 -8.27 -3.66
N PRO A 155 -9.77 -8.13 -3.28
CA PRO A 155 -8.70 -8.93 -3.86
C PRO A 155 -8.81 -10.43 -3.48
N GLU A 156 -9.55 -10.77 -2.43
CA GLU A 156 -9.83 -12.14 -1.99
C GLU A 156 -11.16 -12.70 -2.52
N GLY A 157 -11.96 -11.89 -3.22
CA GLY A 157 -13.29 -12.30 -3.69
C GLY A 157 -14.35 -12.41 -2.58
N LEU A 158 -14.18 -11.68 -1.48
CA LEU A 158 -15.08 -11.73 -0.32
C LEU A 158 -16.36 -10.91 -0.52
N ALA A 159 -16.33 -9.93 -1.41
CA ALA A 159 -17.49 -9.10 -1.74
C ALA A 159 -17.29 -8.41 -3.10
N GLY A 160 -18.39 -8.21 -3.82
CA GLY A 160 -18.42 -7.47 -5.07
C GLY A 160 -17.52 -8.03 -6.17
N GLU A 161 -16.80 -7.15 -6.85
CA GLU A 161 -15.90 -7.54 -7.94
C GLU A 161 -14.58 -8.07 -7.40
N THR A 162 -14.09 -9.17 -7.98
CA THR A 162 -12.70 -9.62 -7.73
C THR A 162 -11.76 -8.67 -8.48
N THR A 163 -10.84 -8.05 -7.76
CA THR A 163 -9.95 -7.03 -8.31
C THR A 163 -8.50 -7.47 -8.35
N ALA A 164 -7.69 -6.60 -8.95
CA ALA A 164 -6.24 -6.71 -8.85
C ALA A 164 -5.77 -6.69 -7.39
N GLN A 165 -4.64 -7.33 -7.15
CA GLN A 165 -3.96 -7.28 -5.86
C GLN A 165 -3.47 -5.85 -5.58
N PRO A 166 -3.29 -5.45 -4.31
CA PRO A 166 -2.66 -4.19 -3.98
C PRO A 166 -1.24 -4.17 -4.57
N CYS A 167 -0.94 -3.12 -5.34
CA CYS A 167 0.35 -2.95 -5.99
C CYS A 167 0.92 -1.57 -5.71
N ALA A 168 2.22 -1.49 -5.49
CA ALA A 168 2.93 -0.27 -5.15
C ALA A 168 2.73 0.88 -6.15
N LYS A 169 2.59 0.57 -7.46
CA LYS A 169 2.37 1.58 -8.50
C LYS A 169 1.11 2.43 -8.28
N TYR A 170 0.08 1.87 -7.69
CA TYR A 170 -1.15 2.60 -7.39
C TYR A 170 -1.02 3.49 -6.15
N LEU A 171 -0.07 3.20 -5.24
CA LEU A 171 0.21 4.04 -4.09
C LEU A 171 0.82 5.39 -4.47
N ILE A 172 1.49 5.48 -5.62
CA ILE A 172 2.08 6.73 -6.14
C ILE A 172 1.04 7.83 -6.33
N SER A 173 -0.20 7.48 -6.68
CA SER A 173 -1.29 8.44 -6.89
C SER A 173 -1.88 9.02 -5.60
N ALA A 174 -1.44 8.54 -4.43
CA ALA A 174 -1.89 9.05 -3.14
C ALA A 174 -1.53 10.53 -2.97
N SER A 175 -2.50 11.34 -2.57
CA SER A 175 -2.27 12.77 -2.38
C SER A 175 -1.43 13.04 -1.12
N ALA A 176 -0.63 14.11 -1.12
CA ALA A 176 0.09 14.53 0.08
C ALA A 176 -0.84 15.19 1.12
N GLU A 177 -2.05 15.57 0.72
CA GLU A 177 -3.08 16.11 1.60
C GLU A 177 -3.67 15.01 2.49
N ASP A 178 -4.02 13.87 1.89
CA ASP A 178 -4.57 12.71 2.61
C ASP A 178 -3.48 11.90 3.33
N TYR A 179 -2.28 11.84 2.75
CA TYR A 179 -1.15 11.04 3.24
C TYR A 179 0.12 11.89 3.25
N PRO A 180 0.33 12.71 4.31
CA PRO A 180 1.44 13.66 4.36
C PRO A 180 2.80 12.97 4.48
N TRP A 181 3.80 13.61 3.86
CA TRP A 181 5.19 13.21 4.00
C TRP A 181 5.74 13.55 5.38
N GLN A 182 6.51 12.63 5.97
CA GLN A 182 7.14 12.76 7.28
C GLN A 182 8.65 12.70 7.16
N ASP A 183 9.36 13.61 7.83
CA ASP A 183 10.83 13.62 7.89
C ASP A 183 11.37 12.52 8.81
N THR A 184 10.66 12.24 9.92
CA THR A 184 10.92 11.11 10.81
C THR A 184 9.67 10.24 10.82
N PRO A 185 9.63 9.16 10.05
CA PRO A 185 8.39 8.45 9.85
C PRO A 185 7.94 7.68 11.09
N GLU A 186 6.86 8.16 11.72
CA GLU A 186 6.09 7.45 12.75
C GLU A 186 4.97 6.62 12.10
N ILE A 187 5.29 5.98 10.96
CA ILE A 187 4.32 5.21 10.20
C ILE A 187 4.04 3.89 10.93
N GLU A 188 2.77 3.62 11.18
CA GLU A 188 2.34 2.37 11.79
C GLU A 188 1.45 1.57 10.84
N PRO A 189 1.44 0.23 10.94
CA PRO A 189 0.50 -0.61 10.22
C PRO A 189 -0.94 -0.28 10.59
N VAL A 190 -1.86 -0.43 9.64
CA VAL A 190 -3.29 -0.40 9.94
C VAL A 190 -3.66 -1.63 10.74
N TYR A 191 -3.68 -1.50 12.05
CA TYR A 191 -4.23 -2.49 12.96
C TYR A 191 -5.68 -2.10 13.30
N VAL A 192 -6.64 -2.69 12.61
CA VAL A 192 -8.06 -2.51 12.98
C VAL A 192 -8.43 -3.52 14.09
N ARG A 193 -7.49 -4.27 14.63
CA ARG A 193 -7.70 -5.07 15.84
C ARG A 193 -7.30 -4.23 17.04
N ALA A 194 -8.27 -4.03 17.95
CA ALA A 194 -7.90 -3.75 19.33
C ALA A 194 -6.97 -4.88 19.81
N PRO A 195 -5.82 -4.58 20.45
CA PRO A 195 -5.03 -5.62 21.07
C PRO A 195 -5.93 -6.43 22.02
N ALA A 196 -5.84 -7.76 21.91
CA ALA A 196 -6.55 -8.67 22.78
C ALA A 196 -6.07 -8.52 24.22
#